data_d58a1c48e62629f11192eecdb3beb0f4
#
_entry.id   d58a1c48e62629f11192eecdb3beb0f4
#
_cell.length_a   1.000
_cell.length_b   1.000
_cell.length_c   1.000
_cell.angle_alpha   90.00
_cell.angle_beta   90.00
_cell.angle_gamma   90.00
#
_symmetry.space_group_name_H-M   'P 1'
#
loop_
_entity.id
_entity.type
_entity.pdbx_description
1 polymer ?
#
loop_
_entity_poly.entity_id
_entity_poly.type
_entity_poly.pdbx_seq_one_letter_code
_entity_poly.pdbx_strand_id
1 'polypeptide(L)'
;MNSLEVRKKTITNIHESEFKFVIVSSGGGSNAIGSLLKVPGASNSILEAYIPYAKESLDFYLMKKPESYCSLDTTTRMAARAYSAAKKIDQKTNIEQLFGVAISATLSTNYEKKGSH
;
A
#
# COMPACT_ATOMS: atom_id res chain seq x y z
N MET A 1 -17.51 8.23 -19.34
CA MET A 1 -16.71 8.59 -18.15
C MET A 1 -15.25 8.40 -18.46
N ASN A 2 -14.42 9.38 -18.24
CA ASN A 2 -13.00 9.22 -18.55
C ASN A 2 -12.30 8.47 -17.42
N SER A 3 -11.04 8.12 -17.63
CA SER A 3 -10.33 7.28 -16.67
C SER A 3 -10.13 7.98 -15.33
N LEU A 4 -10.00 9.30 -15.32
CA LEU A 4 -9.84 10.03 -14.07
C LEU A 4 -11.14 9.97 -13.25
N GLU A 5 -12.28 10.10 -13.92
CA GLU A 5 -13.56 10.00 -13.23
C GLU A 5 -13.82 8.60 -12.71
N VAL A 6 -13.43 7.59 -13.48
CA VAL A 6 -13.58 6.20 -13.04
C VAL A 6 -12.74 5.96 -11.79
N ARG A 7 -11.49 6.45 -11.80
CA ARG A 7 -10.61 6.28 -10.66
C ARG A 7 -11.16 6.96 -9.42
N LYS A 8 -11.66 8.19 -9.59
CA LYS A 8 -12.21 8.93 -8.46
C LYS A 8 -13.42 8.21 -7.88
N LYS A 9 -14.28 7.68 -8.76
CA LYS A 9 -15.47 6.98 -8.29
C LYS A 9 -15.09 5.70 -7.55
N THR A 10 -14.10 4.98 -8.07
CA THR A 10 -13.62 3.75 -7.42
C THR A 10 -13.11 4.07 -6.01
N ILE A 11 -12.30 5.12 -5.89
CA ILE A 11 -11.76 5.49 -4.58
C ILE A 11 -12.89 5.94 -3.64
N THR A 12 -13.86 6.69 -4.16
CA THR A 12 -15.00 7.08 -3.33
C THR A 12 -15.73 5.84 -2.80
N ASN A 13 -15.92 4.83 -3.65
CA ASN A 13 -16.55 3.59 -3.21
C ASN A 13 -15.74 2.90 -2.11
N ILE A 14 -14.41 2.92 -2.23
CA ILE A 14 -13.55 2.35 -1.19
C ILE A 14 -13.77 3.11 0.12
N HIS A 15 -13.77 4.44 0.05
CA HIS A 15 -13.92 5.25 1.27
C HIS A 15 -15.28 5.10 1.91
N GLU A 16 -16.30 4.75 1.12
CA GLU A 16 -17.63 4.58 1.67
C GLU A 16 -17.91 3.13 2.08
N SER A 17 -16.96 2.25 1.85
CA SER A 17 -17.14 0.86 2.25
C SER A 17 -16.91 0.72 3.76
N GLU A 18 -17.13 -0.49 4.25
CA GLU A 18 -16.87 -0.78 5.67
C GLU A 18 -15.44 -1.22 5.90
N PHE A 19 -14.66 -1.33 4.84
CA PHE A 19 -13.30 -1.85 4.97
C PHE A 19 -12.33 -0.75 5.38
N LYS A 20 -11.35 -1.12 6.21
CA LYS A 20 -10.31 -0.21 6.63
C LYS A 20 -8.97 -0.88 6.45
N PHE A 21 -7.96 -0.11 6.14
CA PHE A 21 -6.67 -0.73 5.83
C PHE A 21 -5.49 0.19 6.14
N VAL A 22 -4.35 -0.47 6.30
CA VAL A 22 -3.05 0.19 6.33
C VAL A 22 -2.40 -0.12 4.99
N ILE A 23 -1.84 0.87 4.34
CA ILE A 23 -1.20 0.69 3.04
C ILE A 23 0.27 1.05 3.14
N VAL A 24 1.11 0.20 2.58
CA VAL A 24 2.54 0.44 2.55
C VAL A 24 3.02 0.33 1.11
N SER A 25 3.85 1.24 0.70
CA SER A 25 4.38 1.25 -0.67
C SER A 25 5.87 1.48 -0.64
N SER A 26 6.61 0.69 -1.41
CA SER A 26 8.01 0.95 -1.62
C SER A 26 8.19 1.19 -3.11
N GLY A 27 8.96 2.16 -3.48
CA GLY A 27 9.19 2.44 -4.89
C GLY A 27 8.03 3.20 -5.52
N GLY A 28 7.54 2.75 -6.64
CA GLY A 28 6.65 3.53 -7.49
C GLY A 28 5.19 3.63 -7.09
N GLY A 29 4.80 3.12 -5.94
CA GLY A 29 3.39 3.11 -5.57
C GLY A 29 2.88 4.35 -4.86
N SER A 30 3.70 5.36 -4.68
CA SER A 30 3.32 6.53 -3.89
C SER A 30 2.16 7.29 -4.53
N ASN A 31 2.03 7.23 -5.86
CA ASN A 31 0.91 7.89 -6.52
C ASN A 31 -0.43 7.32 -6.08
N ALA A 32 -0.48 6.02 -5.87
CA ALA A 32 -1.71 5.37 -5.42
C ALA A 32 -2.10 5.90 -4.04
N ILE A 33 -1.12 6.05 -3.16
CA ILE A 33 -1.39 6.58 -1.83
C ILE A 33 -1.91 8.01 -1.93
N GLY A 34 -1.25 8.83 -2.76
CA GLY A 34 -1.68 10.21 -2.94
C GLY A 34 -3.09 10.29 -3.50
N SER A 35 -3.41 9.43 -4.47
CA SER A 35 -4.75 9.41 -5.04
C SER A 35 -5.81 9.05 -4.01
N LEU A 36 -5.49 8.04 -3.17
CA LEU A 36 -6.43 7.63 -2.12
C LEU A 36 -6.68 8.75 -1.12
N LEU A 37 -5.63 9.49 -0.77
CA LEU A 37 -5.77 10.52 0.25
C LEU A 37 -6.43 11.79 -0.27
N LYS A 38 -6.38 12.02 -1.59
CA LYS A 38 -6.98 13.22 -2.13
C LYS A 38 -8.49 13.15 -2.25
N VAL A 39 -9.05 11.99 -2.37
CA VAL A 39 -10.49 11.85 -2.54
C VAL A 39 -11.15 11.96 -1.18
N PRO A 40 -12.19 12.79 -1.03
CA PRO A 40 -12.84 12.96 0.27
C PRO A 40 -13.33 11.65 0.86
N GLY A 41 -13.25 11.54 2.16
CA GLY A 41 -13.69 10.36 2.88
C GLY A 41 -12.55 9.41 3.24
N ALA A 42 -11.31 9.78 2.96
CA ALA A 42 -10.18 8.89 3.21
C ALA A 42 -10.10 8.45 4.67
N SER A 43 -10.47 9.31 5.60
CA SER A 43 -10.39 8.96 7.01
C SER A 43 -11.34 7.82 7.39
N ASN A 44 -12.30 7.50 6.53
CA ASN A 44 -13.21 6.38 6.81
C ASN A 44 -12.60 5.03 6.46
N SER A 45 -11.53 4.99 5.67
CA SER A 45 -11.00 3.72 5.20
C SER A 45 -9.50 3.56 5.43
N ILE A 46 -8.73 4.65 5.43
CA ILE A 46 -7.29 4.54 5.54
C ILE A 46 -6.87 4.82 6.97
N LEU A 47 -6.26 3.81 7.59
CA LEU A 47 -5.79 3.94 8.97
C LEU A 47 -4.38 4.51 9.02
N GLU A 48 -3.54 4.13 8.07
CA GLU A 48 -2.15 4.55 8.07
C GLU A 48 -1.55 4.28 6.70
N ALA A 49 -0.63 5.09 6.27
CA ALA A 49 0.09 4.88 5.04
C ALA A 49 1.58 5.02 5.30
N TYR A 50 2.38 4.10 4.74
CA TYR A 50 3.81 4.04 4.97
C TYR A 50 4.54 4.02 3.65
N ILE A 51 5.64 4.72 3.56
CA ILE A 51 6.49 4.70 2.37
C ILE A 51 7.94 4.49 2.80
N PRO A 52 8.33 3.25 3.09
CA PRO A 52 9.72 2.96 3.46
C PRO A 52 10.58 2.93 2.20
N TYR A 53 11.05 4.09 1.79
CA TYR A 53 11.70 4.25 0.51
C TYR A 53 13.14 3.76 0.47
N ALA A 54 13.96 4.14 1.43
CA ALA A 54 15.32 3.66 1.48
C ALA A 54 15.36 2.18 1.85
N LYS A 55 16.35 1.45 1.37
CA LYS A 55 16.44 0.03 1.67
C LYS A 55 16.47 -0.22 3.18
N GLU A 56 17.20 0.62 3.90
CA GLU A 56 17.28 0.48 5.35
C GLU A 56 15.93 0.71 6.01
N SER A 57 15.14 1.61 5.45
CA SER A 57 13.79 1.87 5.98
C SER A 57 12.90 0.64 5.79
N LEU A 58 13.02 -0.02 4.65
CA LEU A 58 12.25 -1.22 4.39
C LEU A 58 12.73 -2.37 5.28
N ASP A 59 14.04 -2.49 5.49
CA ASP A 59 14.58 -3.49 6.41
C ASP A 59 13.97 -3.31 7.80
N PHE A 60 13.91 -2.07 8.28
CA PHE A 60 13.29 -1.79 9.56
C PHE A 60 11.83 -2.15 9.55
N TYR A 61 11.12 -1.79 8.50
CA TYR A 61 9.70 -2.07 8.43
C TYR A 61 9.42 -3.56 8.47
N LEU A 62 10.26 -4.35 7.79
CA LEU A 62 10.11 -5.80 7.76
C LEU A 62 10.74 -6.49 8.96
N MET A 63 11.54 -5.74 9.72
CA MET A 63 12.27 -6.27 10.87
C MET A 63 13.30 -7.30 10.47
N LYS A 64 13.71 -7.30 9.22
CA LYS A 64 14.78 -8.15 8.74
C LYS A 64 15.12 -7.71 7.32
N LYS A 65 16.33 -7.98 6.90
CA LYS A 65 16.76 -7.66 5.55
C LYS A 65 16.23 -8.72 4.59
N PRO A 66 15.47 -8.35 3.57
CA PRO A 66 14.94 -9.33 2.62
C PRO A 66 16.01 -9.74 1.62
N GLU A 67 15.83 -10.90 1.00
CA GLU A 67 16.75 -11.34 -0.03
C GLU A 67 16.58 -10.52 -1.31
N SER A 68 15.39 -10.05 -1.57
CA SER A 68 15.11 -9.21 -2.72
C SER A 68 14.07 -8.18 -2.31
N TYR A 69 14.30 -6.93 -2.69
CA TYR A 69 13.39 -5.86 -2.27
C TYR A 69 12.14 -5.77 -3.14
N CYS A 70 12.13 -6.49 -4.27
CA CYS A 70 10.99 -6.41 -5.18
C CYS A 70 10.33 -7.77 -5.41
N SER A 71 10.55 -8.73 -4.54
CA SER A 71 9.98 -10.05 -4.74
C SER A 71 8.56 -10.14 -4.19
N LEU A 72 7.84 -11.16 -4.63
CA LEU A 72 6.52 -11.44 -4.10
C LEU A 72 6.59 -11.70 -2.60
N ASP A 73 7.64 -12.40 -2.16
CA ASP A 73 7.80 -12.69 -0.74
C ASP A 73 7.92 -11.41 0.07
N THR A 74 8.72 -10.46 -0.41
CA THR A 74 8.89 -9.19 0.29
C THR A 74 7.57 -8.42 0.33
N THR A 75 6.84 -8.39 -0.79
CA THR A 75 5.56 -7.69 -0.85
C THR A 75 4.55 -8.34 0.09
N THR A 76 4.55 -9.67 0.17
CA THR A 76 3.66 -10.37 1.08
C THR A 76 3.99 -10.03 2.54
N ARG A 77 5.29 -9.93 2.87
CA ARG A 77 5.69 -9.56 4.22
C ARG A 77 5.31 -8.13 4.55
N MET A 78 5.40 -7.23 3.56
CA MET A 78 4.97 -5.85 3.75
C MET A 78 3.47 -5.81 4.06
N ALA A 79 2.67 -6.57 3.32
CA ALA A 79 1.24 -6.61 3.54
C ALA A 79 0.90 -7.20 4.91
N ALA A 80 1.63 -8.23 5.33
CA ALA A 80 1.40 -8.84 6.63
C ALA A 80 1.72 -7.85 7.76
N ARG A 81 2.79 -7.09 7.60
CA ARG A 81 3.15 -6.08 8.58
C ARG A 81 2.08 -4.98 8.64
N ALA A 82 1.59 -4.56 7.47
CA ALA A 82 0.53 -3.56 7.40
C ALA A 82 -0.74 -4.07 8.07
N TYR A 83 -1.08 -5.34 7.87
CA TYR A 83 -2.24 -5.94 8.49
C TYR A 83 -2.10 -5.97 10.02
N SER A 84 -0.91 -6.31 10.52
CA SER A 84 -0.67 -6.28 11.96
C SER A 84 -0.87 -4.88 12.51
N ALA A 85 -0.42 -3.86 11.79
CA ALA A 85 -0.62 -2.49 12.21
C ALA A 85 -2.11 -2.13 12.22
N ALA A 86 -2.86 -2.56 11.22
CA ALA A 86 -4.29 -2.27 11.16
C ALA A 86 -5.01 -2.84 12.39
N LYS A 87 -4.65 -4.05 12.79
CA LYS A 87 -5.27 -4.67 13.96
C LYS A 87 -4.95 -3.92 15.25
N LYS A 88 -3.76 -3.34 15.33
CA LYS A 88 -3.38 -2.58 16.52
C LYS A 88 -4.02 -1.21 16.53
N ILE A 89 -4.13 -0.57 15.38
CA ILE A 89 -4.67 0.77 15.30
C ILE A 89 -6.17 0.78 15.52
N ASP A 90 -6.87 -0.17 14.91
CA ASP A 90 -8.32 -0.18 15.00
C ASP A 90 -8.79 -1.49 15.60
N GLN A 91 -9.06 -1.46 16.88
CA GLN A 91 -9.51 -2.64 17.61
C GLN A 91 -11.03 -2.73 17.71
N LYS A 92 -11.73 -1.77 17.12
CA LYS A 92 -13.18 -1.77 17.19
C LYS A 92 -13.80 -2.37 15.93
N THR A 93 -13.17 -2.22 14.79
CA THR A 93 -13.70 -2.74 13.55
C THR A 93 -13.56 -4.25 13.52
N ASN A 94 -14.54 -4.92 12.93
CA ASN A 94 -14.50 -6.36 12.79
C ASN A 94 -13.25 -6.75 12.01
N ILE A 95 -12.53 -7.75 12.49
CA ILE A 95 -11.26 -8.13 11.89
C ILE A 95 -11.42 -8.54 10.43
N GLU A 96 -12.60 -9.01 10.04
CA GLU A 96 -12.85 -9.38 8.65
C GLU A 96 -12.90 -8.18 7.73
N GLN A 97 -12.95 -6.99 8.26
CA GLN A 97 -13.00 -5.76 7.47
C GLN A 97 -11.69 -4.99 7.52
N LEU A 98 -10.65 -5.57 8.11
CA LEU A 98 -9.34 -4.95 8.17
C LEU A 98 -8.41 -5.58 7.16
N PHE A 99 -7.59 -4.76 6.51
CA PHE A 99 -6.66 -5.25 5.50
C PHE A 99 -5.31 -4.58 5.62
N GLY A 100 -4.30 -5.31 5.17
CA GLY A 100 -2.98 -4.72 4.91
C GLY A 100 -2.76 -4.77 3.40
N VAL A 101 -2.40 -3.65 2.83
CA VAL A 101 -2.19 -3.53 1.38
C VAL A 101 -0.75 -3.13 1.13
N ALA A 102 -0.08 -3.84 0.26
CA ALA A 102 1.31 -3.51 -0.07
C ALA A 102 1.47 -3.33 -1.58
N ILE A 103 2.22 -2.32 -1.94
CA ILE A 103 2.57 -2.07 -3.31
C ILE A 103 4.08 -2.04 -3.41
N SER A 104 4.63 -2.93 -4.22
CA SER A 104 6.07 -3.00 -4.38
C SER A 104 6.34 -3.05 -5.87
N ALA A 105 6.11 -1.94 -6.55
CA ALA A 105 6.29 -1.94 -7.97
C ALA A 105 7.60 -1.36 -8.29
N THR A 106 8.34 -2.01 -9.12
CA THR A 106 9.47 -1.45 -9.67
C THR A 106 8.99 -0.58 -10.73
N LEU A 107 9.31 0.59 -10.76
CA LEU A 107 9.00 1.35 -11.82
C LEU A 107 9.71 0.87 -12.94
N SER A 108 9.08 0.64 -13.90
CA SER A 108 9.68 0.24 -15.02
C SER A 108 10.41 1.36 -15.45
N THR A 109 11.49 1.38 -15.20
CA THR A 109 12.12 2.39 -15.51
C THR A 109 12.33 2.39 -16.78
N ASN A 110 12.36 2.97 -17.21
CA ASN A 110 12.55 3.12 -18.35
C ASN A 110 13.64 2.57 -18.94
N TYR A 111 14.44 2.19 -18.59
CA TYR A 111 15.48 1.77 -19.25
C TYR A 111 15.29 0.42 -19.39
N GLU A 112 15.58 0.01 -20.15
CA GLU A 112 15.38 -1.17 -20.47
C GLU A 112 15.98 -1.94 -19.77
N LYS A 113 15.64 -2.51 -19.22
CA LYS A 113 16.14 -3.28 -18.48
C LYS A 113 16.81 -4.20 -19.12
N LYS A 114 17.30 -4.12 -19.92
CA LYS A 114 17.98 -4.92 -20.49
C LYS A 114 17.87 -6.09 -20.09
N GLY A 115 17.26 -6.57 -20.23
CA GLY A 115 17.15 -7.73 -20.01
C GLY A 115 16.94 -8.20 -18.88
N SER A 116 17.04 -8.11 -18.25
CA SER A 116 16.79 -8.58 -17.33
C SER A 116 16.00 -8.21 -16.72
N HIS A 117 15.59 -8.18 -16.84
CA HIS A 117 15.00 -7.80 -16.47
C HIS A 117 14.46 -8.20 -16.15
#